data_1353968d6cb2869001ed72907dfd48a5
#
_entry.id   1353968d6cb2869001ed72907dfd48a5
#
_cell.length_a   1.000
_cell.length_b   1.000
_cell.length_c   1.000
_cell.angle_alpha   90.00
_cell.angle_beta   90.00
_cell.angle_gamma   90.00
#
_symmetry.space_group_name_H-M   'P 1'
#
loop_
_entity.id
_entity.type
_entity.pdbx_description
1 polymer ?
#
loop_
_entity_poly.entity_id
_entity_poly.type
_entity_poly.pdbx_seq_one_letter_code
_entity_poly.pdbx_strand_id
1 'polypeptide(L)'
;MGSRTVVPVLQVSPAGAARMFRGRMLASTRPPTAVAIRIPERTGTQLRLVLPTAAPRLFVHEGARQALDRRLRSAFVGPVILWITDNRHSIITHRVVHGVLHVRAHHMFLGAPPPVMDALVRYIVRDDRDASAVLGDYIDDNGFRLARRKRNVPLVTKGKHHDLLAIYNGVSERYFGGSASALITWGKRATTRTACRRTIKLGSYSAFDRLIRIHPTLDQRWIPRYFVAYVVYHEMLHQVVSGSRGLGRVNLHPPEFKEREKEFRQYDRAVTWERTHIDRLLRS
;
A
#
# COMPACT_ATOMS: atom_id res chain seq x y z
N MET A 1 36.21 1.25 16.37
CA MET A 1 35.20 0.18 16.51
C MET A 1 33.84 0.82 16.44
N GLY A 2 33.25 0.88 15.26
CA GLY A 2 31.98 1.58 15.01
C GLY A 2 30.79 0.61 15.15
N SER A 3 29.99 0.82 16.18
CA SER A 3 28.75 0.09 16.39
C SER A 3 27.72 0.44 15.29
N ARG A 4 27.45 -0.49 14.39
CA ARG A 4 26.36 -0.40 13.45
C ARG A 4 25.05 -0.69 14.17
N THR A 5 24.32 0.35 14.50
CA THR A 5 22.95 0.25 14.98
C THR A 5 22.05 -0.16 13.80
N VAL A 6 21.58 -1.39 13.82
CA VAL A 6 20.60 -1.87 12.85
C VAL A 6 19.24 -1.38 13.29
N VAL A 7 18.72 -0.37 12.59
CA VAL A 7 17.34 0.08 12.72
C VAL A 7 16.51 -0.81 11.78
N PRO A 8 15.42 -1.42 12.20
CA PRO A 8 14.56 -2.20 11.32
C PRO A 8 13.74 -1.28 10.41
N VAL A 9 14.37 -0.72 9.39
CA VAL A 9 13.69 0.00 8.33
C VAL A 9 13.73 -0.85 7.09
N LEU A 10 12.62 -1.45 6.77
CA LEU A 10 12.39 -2.12 5.51
C LEU A 10 12.12 -1.09 4.42
N GLN A 11 13.17 -0.64 3.78
CA GLN A 11 13.08 -0.05 2.45
C GLN A 11 13.71 -0.98 1.44
N VAL A 12 12.89 -1.50 0.54
CA VAL A 12 13.33 -2.19 -0.66
C VAL A 12 13.61 -1.14 -1.73
N SER A 13 14.87 -0.96 -2.08
CA SER A 13 15.26 -0.37 -3.35
C SER A 13 15.55 -1.48 -4.35
N PRO A 14 14.96 -1.49 -5.53
CA PRO A 14 15.40 -2.38 -6.60
C PRO A 14 16.47 -1.67 -7.42
N ALA A 15 17.71 -2.05 -7.24
CA ALA A 15 18.74 -1.79 -8.23
C ALA A 15 18.85 -3.00 -9.15
N GLY A 16 18.60 -2.77 -10.42
CA GLY A 16 19.19 -3.34 -11.61
C GLY A 16 19.50 -4.84 -11.70
N ALA A 17 18.77 -5.53 -12.57
CA ALA A 17 19.35 -6.60 -13.37
C ALA A 17 18.60 -6.65 -14.72
N ALA A 18 19.18 -5.99 -15.71
CA ALA A 18 18.89 -6.29 -17.10
C ALA A 18 19.45 -7.66 -17.43
N ARG A 19 18.61 -8.65 -17.65
CA ARG A 19 18.97 -9.88 -18.32
C ARG A 19 18.45 -9.84 -19.74
N MET A 20 19.39 -9.74 -20.69
CA MET A 20 19.17 -9.98 -22.10
C MET A 20 18.60 -11.39 -22.31
N PHE A 21 17.42 -11.47 -22.86
CA PHE A 21 16.94 -12.67 -23.54
C PHE A 21 17.04 -12.43 -25.06
N ARG A 22 18.00 -13.07 -25.67
CA ARG A 22 18.00 -13.35 -27.11
C ARG A 22 16.99 -14.49 -27.33
N GLY A 23 15.90 -14.21 -27.99
CA GLY A 23 14.89 -15.17 -28.42
C GLY A 23 14.50 -14.90 -29.87
N ARG A 24 14.93 -15.78 -30.71
CA ARG A 24 14.70 -16.03 -32.14
C ARG A 24 13.37 -15.48 -32.66
N MET A 25 13.47 -14.64 -33.71
CA MET A 25 12.40 -14.34 -34.66
C MET A 25 12.02 -15.62 -35.41
N LEU A 26 10.74 -15.96 -35.39
CA LEU A 26 10.09 -16.74 -36.43
C LEU A 26 8.91 -15.88 -36.94
N ALA A 27 9.12 -15.39 -38.14
CA ALA A 27 8.10 -14.72 -38.93
C ALA A 27 7.05 -15.75 -39.36
N SER A 28 5.79 -15.49 -39.07
CA SER A 28 4.67 -16.11 -39.77
C SER A 28 3.67 -15.04 -40.14
N THR A 29 3.79 -14.60 -41.36
CA THR A 29 2.87 -13.72 -42.06
C THR A 29 1.68 -14.55 -42.56
N ARG A 30 0.50 -14.36 -41.96
CA ARG A 30 -0.78 -14.54 -42.64
C ARG A 30 -1.79 -13.53 -42.09
N PRO A 31 -2.36 -12.65 -42.92
CA PRO A 31 -3.47 -11.83 -42.51
C PRO A 31 -4.73 -12.68 -42.34
N PRO A 32 -5.61 -12.37 -41.37
CA PRO A 32 -6.87 -13.05 -41.24
C PRO A 32 -7.77 -12.71 -42.42
N THR A 33 -8.25 -13.74 -43.09
CA THR A 33 -9.24 -13.69 -44.17
C THR A 33 -10.49 -12.98 -43.66
N ALA A 34 -10.84 -11.86 -44.27
CA ALA A 34 -12.11 -11.19 -44.04
C ALA A 34 -13.27 -12.11 -44.45
N VAL A 35 -14.01 -12.61 -43.50
CA VAL A 35 -15.30 -13.29 -43.76
C VAL A 35 -16.32 -12.19 -44.01
N ALA A 36 -16.72 -12.04 -45.29
CA ALA A 36 -17.84 -11.19 -45.67
C ALA A 36 -19.14 -11.80 -45.11
N ILE A 37 -19.68 -11.20 -44.07
CA ILE A 37 -21.01 -11.50 -43.56
C ILE A 37 -22.00 -10.81 -44.52
N ARG A 38 -22.67 -11.63 -45.34
CA ARG A 38 -23.82 -11.21 -46.18
C ARG A 38 -24.96 -10.88 -45.21
N ILE A 39 -25.28 -9.60 -45.05
CA ILE A 39 -26.47 -9.13 -44.32
C ILE A 39 -27.67 -9.33 -45.23
N PRO A 40 -28.70 -10.11 -44.84
CA PRO A 40 -29.94 -10.20 -45.62
C PRO A 40 -30.71 -8.90 -45.43
N GLU A 41 -31.06 -8.23 -46.54
CA GLU A 41 -32.03 -7.15 -46.55
C GLU A 41 -33.38 -7.67 -46.08
N ARG A 42 -33.79 -7.26 -44.87
CA ARG A 42 -35.16 -7.41 -44.41
C ARG A 42 -35.64 -6.08 -43.80
N THR A 43 -36.58 -5.48 -44.55
CA THR A 43 -37.74 -4.69 -44.09
C THR A 43 -37.62 -4.00 -42.73
N GLY A 44 -37.62 -2.69 -42.82
CA GLY A 44 -37.78 -1.66 -41.81
C GLY A 44 -38.30 -1.99 -40.43
N THR A 45 -37.43 -2.48 -39.55
CA THR A 45 -37.64 -2.33 -38.13
C THR A 45 -36.65 -1.28 -37.64
N GLN A 46 -37.19 -0.09 -37.38
CA GLN A 46 -36.45 0.98 -36.76
C GLN A 46 -35.94 0.52 -35.41
N LEU A 47 -34.68 0.13 -35.33
CA LEU A 47 -34.00 -0.15 -34.06
C LEU A 47 -33.98 1.15 -33.24
N ARG A 48 -34.93 1.25 -32.31
CA ARG A 48 -34.94 2.28 -31.32
C ARG A 48 -33.78 2.01 -30.35
N LEU A 49 -32.65 2.68 -30.52
CA LEU A 49 -31.57 2.66 -29.56
C LEU A 49 -32.12 3.21 -28.24
N VAL A 50 -32.48 2.34 -27.33
CA VAL A 50 -32.74 2.73 -25.94
C VAL A 50 -31.38 2.96 -25.30
N LEU A 51 -30.88 4.19 -25.42
CA LEU A 51 -29.73 4.63 -24.65
C LEU A 51 -30.14 4.58 -23.18
N PRO A 52 -29.37 3.87 -22.32
CA PRO A 52 -29.63 3.90 -20.88
C PRO A 52 -29.51 5.35 -20.40
N THR A 53 -30.54 5.84 -19.75
CA THR A 53 -30.69 7.25 -19.29
C THR A 53 -29.67 7.61 -18.20
N ALA A 54 -28.90 6.67 -17.69
CA ALA A 54 -27.77 6.90 -16.82
C ALA A 54 -26.50 6.73 -17.64
N ALA A 55 -25.79 7.83 -17.87
CA ALA A 55 -24.44 7.79 -18.44
C ALA A 55 -23.61 6.80 -17.60
N PRO A 56 -22.96 5.80 -18.22
CA PRO A 56 -22.18 4.83 -17.48
C PRO A 56 -21.11 5.58 -16.69
N ARG A 57 -21.01 5.30 -15.39
CA ARG A 57 -20.02 5.93 -14.46
C ARG A 57 -18.59 5.91 -15.01
N LEU A 58 -18.31 5.03 -15.96
CA LEU A 58 -17.03 4.91 -16.65
C LEU A 58 -16.63 6.20 -17.40
N PHE A 59 -17.58 6.91 -18.04
CA PHE A 59 -17.29 8.16 -18.79
C PHE A 59 -16.96 9.34 -17.87
N VAL A 60 -17.57 9.40 -16.69
CA VAL A 60 -17.27 10.46 -15.71
C VAL A 60 -15.84 10.31 -15.20
N HIS A 61 -15.40 9.09 -14.96
CA HIS A 61 -14.03 8.81 -14.52
C HIS A 61 -12.99 9.04 -15.60
N GLU A 62 -13.30 8.77 -16.87
CA GLU A 62 -12.36 9.00 -17.97
C GLU A 62 -12.12 10.50 -18.20
N GLY A 63 -13.17 11.33 -18.19
CA GLY A 63 -13.03 12.79 -18.26
C GLY A 63 -12.19 13.36 -17.11
N ALA A 64 -12.40 12.89 -15.90
CA ALA A 64 -11.61 13.30 -14.73
C ALA A 64 -10.14 12.82 -14.83
N ARG A 65 -9.91 11.61 -15.32
CA ARG A 65 -8.55 11.09 -15.58
C ARG A 65 -7.81 11.93 -16.59
N GLN A 66 -8.47 12.30 -17.71
CA GLN A 66 -7.89 13.14 -18.75
C GLN A 66 -7.63 14.56 -18.24
N ALA A 67 -8.48 15.10 -17.36
CA ALA A 67 -8.26 16.40 -16.73
C ALA A 67 -7.01 16.40 -15.84
N LEU A 68 -6.81 15.34 -15.03
CA LEU A 68 -5.61 15.17 -14.23
C LEU A 68 -4.37 14.98 -15.12
N ASP A 69 -4.44 14.17 -16.16
CA ASP A 69 -3.34 13.96 -17.11
C ASP A 69 -2.90 15.27 -17.76
N ARG A 70 -3.85 16.09 -18.23
CA ARG A 70 -3.56 17.43 -18.81
C ARG A 70 -2.87 18.34 -17.79
N ARG A 71 -3.34 18.39 -16.54
CA ARG A 71 -2.71 19.22 -15.49
C ARG A 71 -1.27 18.76 -15.18
N LEU A 72 -1.03 17.47 -15.13
CA LEU A 72 0.32 16.95 -14.94
C LEU A 72 1.24 17.27 -16.12
N ARG A 73 0.75 17.13 -17.36
CA ARG A 73 1.51 17.47 -18.58
C ARG A 73 1.78 18.96 -18.70
N SER A 74 0.90 19.82 -18.23
CA SER A 74 1.14 21.27 -18.23
C SER A 74 2.16 21.70 -17.16
N ALA A 75 2.33 20.91 -16.11
CA ALA A 75 3.22 21.25 -15.00
C ALA A 75 4.60 20.56 -15.10
N PHE A 76 4.72 19.46 -15.82
CA PHE A 76 5.96 18.68 -15.97
C PHE A 76 6.53 18.79 -17.38
N VAL A 77 7.83 19.10 -17.46
CA VAL A 77 8.55 19.16 -18.74
C VAL A 77 8.99 17.75 -19.12
N GLY A 78 8.17 17.07 -19.93
CA GLY A 78 8.43 15.72 -20.41
C GLY A 78 7.19 14.85 -20.52
N PRO A 79 7.33 13.62 -21.02
CA PRO A 79 6.22 12.69 -21.12
C PRO A 79 5.70 12.29 -19.73
N VAL A 80 4.37 12.14 -19.61
CA VAL A 80 3.69 11.69 -18.38
C VAL A 80 2.92 10.41 -18.67
N ILE A 81 3.07 9.42 -17.80
CA ILE A 81 2.30 8.18 -17.80
C ILE A 81 1.51 8.12 -16.50
N LEU A 82 0.19 8.25 -16.61
CA LEU A 82 -0.74 8.25 -15.48
C LEU A 82 -1.51 6.93 -15.40
N TRP A 83 -1.38 6.23 -14.26
CA TRP A 83 -2.20 5.09 -13.90
C TRP A 83 -3.14 5.46 -12.74
N ILE A 84 -4.42 5.19 -12.93
CA ILE A 84 -5.39 5.24 -11.85
C ILE A 84 -5.51 3.86 -11.24
N THR A 85 -5.42 3.80 -9.92
CA THR A 85 -5.37 2.55 -9.16
C THR A 85 -6.39 2.55 -8.03
N ASP A 86 -6.70 1.37 -7.52
CA ASP A 86 -7.50 1.15 -6.31
C ASP A 86 -6.59 0.65 -5.16
N ASN A 87 -5.31 1.04 -5.20
CA ASN A 87 -4.32 0.58 -4.24
C ASN A 87 -4.42 1.39 -2.94
N ARG A 88 -4.82 0.72 -1.87
CA ARG A 88 -5.05 1.30 -0.55
C ARG A 88 -3.81 1.46 0.32
N HIS A 89 -2.70 0.86 -0.08
CA HIS A 89 -1.43 0.95 0.64
C HIS A 89 -0.53 2.06 0.12
N SER A 90 -0.63 2.34 -1.18
CA SER A 90 0.13 3.39 -1.85
C SER A 90 -0.84 4.24 -2.64
N ILE A 91 -1.40 5.24 -1.98
CA ILE A 91 -2.45 6.11 -2.52
C ILE A 91 -1.92 6.95 -3.68
N ILE A 92 -0.69 7.47 -3.54
CA ILE A 92 0.03 8.18 -4.59
C ILE A 92 1.46 7.66 -4.61
N THR A 93 1.94 7.36 -5.81
CA THR A 93 3.37 7.14 -6.06
C THR A 93 3.77 7.81 -7.37
N HIS A 94 4.93 8.43 -7.39
CA HIS A 94 5.48 9.03 -8.59
C HIS A 94 6.99 8.78 -8.66
N ARG A 95 7.51 8.76 -9.86
CA ARG A 95 8.94 8.66 -10.13
C ARG A 95 9.25 9.14 -11.53
N VAL A 96 10.41 9.72 -11.73
CA VAL A 96 10.94 10.03 -13.06
C VAL A 96 11.93 8.95 -13.47
N VAL A 97 11.72 8.35 -14.64
CA VAL A 97 12.59 7.33 -15.21
C VAL A 97 12.89 7.70 -16.65
N HIS A 98 14.14 7.91 -16.97
CA HIS A 98 14.59 8.35 -18.32
C HIS A 98 13.81 9.57 -18.85
N GLY A 99 13.56 10.55 -17.98
CA GLY A 99 12.81 11.77 -18.36
C GLY A 99 11.29 11.61 -18.45
N VAL A 100 10.76 10.41 -18.24
CA VAL A 100 9.32 10.12 -18.21
C VAL A 100 8.81 10.15 -16.79
N LEU A 101 7.78 10.95 -16.51
CA LEU A 101 7.11 10.97 -15.21
C LEU A 101 6.06 9.85 -15.15
N HIS A 102 6.30 8.88 -14.28
CA HIS A 102 5.37 7.81 -13.98
C HIS A 102 4.59 8.14 -12.72
N VAL A 103 3.27 8.26 -12.85
CA VAL A 103 2.36 8.58 -11.73
C VAL A 103 1.37 7.44 -11.54
N ARG A 104 1.19 7.02 -10.30
CA ARG A 104 0.09 6.14 -9.88
C ARG A 104 -0.69 6.87 -8.81
N ALA A 105 -1.95 7.16 -9.09
CA ALA A 105 -2.84 7.85 -8.16
C ALA A 105 -4.09 7.01 -7.89
N HIS A 106 -4.57 7.04 -6.65
CA HIS A 106 -5.80 6.36 -6.30
C HIS A 106 -7.00 7.08 -6.95
N HIS A 107 -8.01 6.31 -7.36
CA HIS A 107 -9.20 6.84 -8.05
C HIS A 107 -9.98 7.90 -7.24
N MET A 108 -9.79 7.97 -5.91
CA MET A 108 -10.42 8.99 -5.05
C MET A 108 -10.12 10.42 -5.51
N PHE A 109 -8.97 10.65 -6.13
CA PHE A 109 -8.59 11.97 -6.62
C PHE A 109 -9.34 12.40 -7.89
N LEU A 110 -9.98 11.47 -8.61
CA LEU A 110 -10.75 11.81 -9.80
C LEU A 110 -11.98 12.68 -9.52
N GLY A 111 -12.47 12.67 -8.27
CA GLY A 111 -13.54 13.54 -7.80
C GLY A 111 -13.09 14.59 -6.79
N ALA A 112 -11.80 14.82 -6.65
CA ALA A 112 -11.27 15.76 -5.67
C ALA A 112 -11.56 17.22 -6.05
N PRO A 113 -11.80 18.10 -5.07
CA PRO A 113 -11.98 19.52 -5.34
C PRO A 113 -10.72 20.17 -5.90
N PRO A 114 -10.85 21.31 -6.64
CA PRO A 114 -9.73 21.97 -7.30
C PRO A 114 -8.49 22.21 -6.42
N PRO A 115 -8.60 22.68 -5.16
CA PRO A 115 -7.43 22.90 -4.32
C PRO A 115 -6.63 21.61 -4.04
N VAL A 116 -7.32 20.48 -3.89
CA VAL A 116 -6.68 19.17 -3.70
C VAL A 116 -6.01 18.68 -4.98
N MET A 117 -6.63 18.95 -6.14
CA MET A 117 -6.03 18.62 -7.44
C MET A 117 -4.77 19.45 -7.71
N ASP A 118 -4.78 20.73 -7.34
CA ASP A 118 -3.61 21.61 -7.47
C ASP A 118 -2.50 21.18 -6.49
N ALA A 119 -2.85 20.80 -5.26
CA ALA A 119 -1.92 20.20 -4.32
C ALA A 119 -1.33 18.89 -4.85
N LEU A 120 -2.14 18.03 -5.48
CA LEU A 120 -1.68 16.78 -6.08
C LEU A 120 -0.62 17.01 -7.16
N VAL A 121 -0.85 17.98 -8.04
CA VAL A 121 0.10 18.34 -9.11
C VAL A 121 1.39 18.91 -8.52
N ARG A 122 1.30 19.84 -7.56
CA ARG A 122 2.47 20.43 -6.88
C ARG A 122 3.30 19.36 -6.16
N TYR A 123 2.64 18.46 -5.44
CA TYR A 123 3.29 17.35 -4.76
C TYR A 123 4.04 16.43 -5.74
N ILE A 124 3.38 16.02 -6.84
CA ILE A 124 3.97 15.08 -7.81
C ILE A 124 5.14 15.70 -8.58
N VAL A 125 5.04 16.98 -8.95
CA VAL A 125 6.01 17.63 -9.85
C VAL A 125 7.13 18.32 -9.09
N ARG A 126 6.85 18.86 -7.89
CA ARG A 126 7.79 19.72 -7.13
C ARG A 126 8.17 19.15 -5.77
N ASP A 127 7.61 17.99 -5.39
CA ASP A 127 7.77 17.38 -4.04
C ASP A 127 7.42 18.38 -2.90
N ASP A 128 6.36 19.19 -3.14
CA ASP A 128 5.91 20.25 -2.27
C ASP A 128 5.36 19.68 -0.94
N ARG A 129 5.98 20.06 0.19
CA ARG A 129 5.61 19.55 1.51
C ARG A 129 4.26 20.08 2.00
N ASP A 130 3.93 21.33 1.69
CA ASP A 130 2.65 21.92 2.09
C ASP A 130 1.51 21.28 1.30
N ALA A 131 1.72 21.03 0.02
CA ALA A 131 0.81 20.24 -0.79
C ALA A 131 0.61 18.83 -0.24
N SER A 132 1.66 18.21 0.28
CA SER A 132 1.62 16.89 0.94
C SER A 132 0.70 16.88 2.16
N ALA A 133 0.67 17.96 2.97
CA ALA A 133 -0.23 18.07 4.11
C ALA A 133 -1.70 18.13 3.68
N VAL A 134 -2.03 18.97 2.68
CA VAL A 134 -3.39 19.08 2.11
C VAL A 134 -3.89 17.73 1.57
N LEU A 135 -3.00 16.98 0.92
CA LEU A 135 -3.34 15.65 0.40
C LEU A 135 -3.53 14.64 1.53
N GLY A 136 -2.74 14.73 2.60
CA GLY A 136 -2.88 13.89 3.79
C GLY A 136 -4.26 14.07 4.43
N ASP A 137 -4.68 15.30 4.68
CA ASP A 137 -5.99 15.61 5.25
C ASP A 137 -7.12 15.11 4.34
N TYR A 138 -7.02 15.33 3.03
CA TYR A 138 -8.01 14.83 2.07
C TYR A 138 -8.10 13.29 2.05
N ILE A 139 -6.97 12.60 2.16
CA ILE A 139 -6.93 11.13 2.22
C ILE A 139 -7.58 10.64 3.52
N ASP A 140 -7.29 11.27 4.66
CA ASP A 140 -7.86 10.91 5.95
C ASP A 140 -9.38 11.09 5.97
N ASP A 141 -9.89 12.20 5.44
CA ASP A 141 -11.32 12.49 5.35
C ASP A 141 -12.07 11.53 4.42
N ASN A 142 -11.44 11.13 3.32
CA ASN A 142 -12.04 10.22 2.34
C ASN A 142 -11.72 8.75 2.61
N GLY A 143 -10.66 8.45 3.37
CA GLY A 143 -10.28 7.10 3.78
C GLY A 143 -11.41 6.37 4.51
N PHE A 144 -12.17 7.07 5.34
CA PHE A 144 -13.34 6.53 6.03
C PHE A 144 -14.48 6.12 5.06
N ARG A 145 -14.70 6.86 3.98
CA ARG A 145 -15.70 6.51 2.95
C ARG A 145 -15.32 5.29 2.13
N LEU A 146 -14.03 5.10 1.88
CA LEU A 146 -13.48 3.94 1.18
C LEU A 146 -13.46 2.69 2.07
N ALA A 147 -13.30 2.85 3.39
CA ALA A 147 -13.39 1.76 4.36
C ALA A 147 -14.78 1.09 4.40
N ARG A 148 -15.85 1.78 3.99
CA ARG A 148 -17.22 1.22 3.95
C ARG A 148 -17.42 0.10 2.93
N ARG A 149 -16.58 -0.06 1.92
CA ARG A 149 -16.49 -1.31 1.14
C ARG A 149 -15.60 -2.31 1.87
N LYS A 150 -16.02 -2.72 3.06
CA LYS A 150 -15.41 -3.84 3.78
C LYS A 150 -15.36 -5.05 2.85
N ARG A 151 -14.18 -5.40 2.34
CA ARG A 151 -13.95 -6.80 2.05
C ARG A 151 -14.09 -7.51 3.39
N ASN A 152 -15.02 -8.42 3.51
CA ASN A 152 -15.09 -9.36 4.62
C ASN A 152 -13.84 -10.25 4.56
N VAL A 153 -12.69 -9.69 4.94
CA VAL A 153 -11.49 -10.48 5.16
C VAL A 153 -11.68 -11.13 6.52
N PRO A 154 -11.83 -12.45 6.59
CA PRO A 154 -11.98 -13.11 7.88
C PRO A 154 -10.74 -12.78 8.72
N LEU A 155 -10.96 -12.22 9.90
CA LEU A 155 -9.90 -11.93 10.85
C LEU A 155 -9.53 -13.24 11.55
N VAL A 156 -8.32 -13.71 11.30
CA VAL A 156 -7.76 -14.88 11.97
C VAL A 156 -6.88 -14.36 13.11
N THR A 157 -7.40 -14.36 14.33
CA THR A 157 -6.66 -13.89 15.52
C THR A 157 -6.00 -15.02 16.27
N LYS A 158 -6.61 -16.20 16.27
CA LYS A 158 -6.11 -17.39 16.97
C LYS A 158 -5.14 -18.16 16.07
N GLY A 159 -3.88 -18.21 16.45
CA GLY A 159 -2.84 -19.01 15.83
C GLY A 159 -2.75 -20.42 16.46
N LYS A 160 -1.70 -21.17 16.07
CA LYS A 160 -1.39 -22.48 16.68
C LYS A 160 -0.78 -22.34 18.06
N HIS A 161 0.02 -21.32 18.28
CA HIS A 161 0.81 -21.11 19.49
C HIS A 161 0.49 -19.80 20.19
N HIS A 162 0.01 -18.80 19.45
CA HIS A 162 -0.27 -17.48 19.99
C HIS A 162 -1.67 -17.01 19.62
N ASP A 163 -2.35 -16.39 20.59
CA ASP A 163 -3.62 -15.68 20.37
C ASP A 163 -3.33 -14.19 20.29
N LEU A 164 -3.43 -13.63 19.06
CA LEU A 164 -3.17 -12.21 18.81
C LEU A 164 -4.16 -11.30 19.52
N LEU A 165 -5.43 -11.71 19.63
CA LEU A 165 -6.44 -10.89 20.28
C LEU A 165 -6.15 -10.74 21.77
N ALA A 166 -5.78 -11.84 22.44
CA ALA A 166 -5.39 -11.82 23.85
C ALA A 166 -4.09 -11.02 24.09
N ILE A 167 -3.15 -11.05 23.12
CA ILE A 167 -1.93 -10.25 23.19
C ILE A 167 -2.26 -8.77 22.97
N TYR A 168 -3.05 -8.45 21.95
CA TYR A 168 -3.47 -7.09 21.60
C TYR A 168 -4.20 -6.41 22.76
N ASN A 169 -5.18 -7.08 23.36
CA ASN A 169 -5.93 -6.55 24.50
C ASN A 169 -5.01 -6.24 25.68
N GLY A 170 -4.12 -7.17 26.03
CA GLY A 170 -3.17 -6.95 27.12
C GLY A 170 -2.17 -5.81 26.86
N VAL A 171 -1.75 -5.62 25.62
CA VAL A 171 -0.92 -4.48 25.21
C VAL A 171 -1.73 -3.18 25.23
N SER A 172 -2.96 -3.20 24.69
CA SER A 172 -3.87 -2.04 24.67
C SER A 172 -4.16 -1.53 26.07
N GLU A 173 -4.52 -2.40 27.00
CA GLU A 173 -4.79 -2.03 28.39
C GLU A 173 -3.56 -1.44 29.06
N ARG A 174 -2.40 -2.08 28.90
CA ARG A 174 -1.18 -1.70 29.63
C ARG A 174 -0.56 -0.40 29.14
N TYR A 175 -0.58 -0.12 27.83
CA TYR A 175 0.20 0.97 27.23
C TYR A 175 -0.67 2.06 26.58
N PHE A 176 -1.93 1.76 26.30
CA PHE A 176 -2.84 2.66 25.58
C PHE A 176 -4.16 2.91 26.32
N GLY A 177 -4.26 2.49 27.59
CA GLY A 177 -5.47 2.67 28.41
C GLY A 177 -6.74 2.07 27.77
N GLY A 178 -6.60 0.99 26.99
CA GLY A 178 -7.72 0.37 26.28
C GLY A 178 -8.25 1.15 25.06
N SER A 179 -7.67 2.32 24.73
CA SER A 179 -8.17 3.21 23.67
C SER A 179 -7.81 2.78 22.24
N ALA A 180 -6.95 1.79 22.08
CA ALA A 180 -6.56 1.31 20.76
C ALA A 180 -7.73 0.60 20.06
N SER A 181 -8.04 1.03 18.84
CA SER A 181 -9.24 0.59 18.11
C SER A 181 -8.95 -0.11 16.78
N ALA A 182 -7.69 -0.49 16.54
CA ALA A 182 -7.32 -1.26 15.35
C ALA A 182 -7.79 -2.72 15.46
N LEU A 183 -8.14 -3.28 14.32
CA LEU A 183 -8.35 -4.72 14.18
C LEU A 183 -6.99 -5.42 14.09
N ILE A 184 -6.91 -6.69 14.49
CA ILE A 184 -5.68 -7.48 14.38
C ILE A 184 -5.95 -8.83 13.72
N THR A 185 -5.00 -9.30 12.90
CA THR A 185 -5.09 -10.61 12.25
C THR A 185 -3.70 -11.17 11.94
N TRP A 186 -3.59 -12.47 11.86
CA TRP A 186 -2.46 -13.11 11.21
C TRP A 186 -2.44 -12.80 9.72
N GLY A 187 -1.27 -12.53 9.18
CA GLY A 187 -1.05 -12.38 7.74
C GLY A 187 -1.23 -13.71 6.99
N LYS A 188 -1.35 -13.64 5.68
CA LYS A 188 -1.36 -14.84 4.84
C LYS A 188 0.06 -15.42 4.74
N ARG A 189 0.20 -16.73 4.91
CA ARG A 189 1.45 -17.41 4.61
C ARG A 189 1.70 -17.36 3.10
N ALA A 190 2.90 -16.94 2.68
CA ALA A 190 3.24 -16.99 1.26
C ALA A 190 3.23 -18.45 0.79
N THR A 191 2.51 -18.73 -0.29
CA THR A 191 2.39 -20.08 -0.87
C THR A 191 3.63 -20.49 -1.67
N THR A 192 4.44 -19.52 -2.09
CA THR A 192 5.67 -19.76 -2.84
C THR A 192 6.89 -19.56 -1.94
N ARG A 193 7.73 -20.56 -1.84
CA ARG A 193 9.08 -20.46 -1.28
C ARG A 193 9.88 -19.55 -2.22
N THR A 194 9.90 -18.27 -1.96
CA THR A 194 10.80 -17.35 -2.65
C THR A 194 12.21 -17.57 -2.12
N ALA A 195 13.17 -17.68 -3.04
CA ALA A 195 14.59 -17.83 -2.73
C ALA A 195 15.05 -16.84 -1.66
N CYS A 196 15.91 -17.30 -0.78
CA CYS A 196 16.61 -16.62 0.31
C CYS A 196 16.15 -15.17 0.60
N ARG A 197 15.22 -15.01 1.53
CA ARG A 197 14.76 -13.68 1.95
C ARG A 197 15.88 -12.99 2.72
N ARG A 198 16.29 -11.81 2.26
CA ARG A 198 17.26 -10.98 3.00
C ARG A 198 16.59 -10.13 4.09
N THR A 199 15.28 -10.00 4.07
CA THR A 199 14.51 -9.19 5.01
C THR A 199 13.14 -9.82 5.23
N ILE A 200 12.58 -9.63 6.43
CA ILE A 200 11.24 -10.06 6.80
C ILE A 200 10.51 -8.92 7.51
N LYS A 201 9.29 -8.65 7.10
CA LYS A 201 8.40 -7.72 7.79
C LYS A 201 7.55 -8.50 8.80
N LEU A 202 7.82 -8.33 10.08
CA LEU A 202 7.17 -9.09 11.16
C LEU A 202 5.75 -8.62 11.45
N GLY A 203 5.47 -7.34 11.21
CA GLY A 203 4.15 -6.74 11.38
C GLY A 203 3.88 -5.67 10.32
N SER A 204 2.65 -5.20 10.24
CA SER A 204 2.26 -4.01 9.49
C SER A 204 0.95 -3.44 9.99
N TYR A 205 0.91 -2.13 10.17
CA TYR A 205 -0.31 -1.37 10.38
C TYR A 205 -0.78 -0.72 9.10
N SER A 206 -2.07 -0.85 8.80
CA SER A 206 -2.74 -0.12 7.73
C SER A 206 -3.67 0.92 8.37
N ALA A 207 -3.32 2.19 8.29
CA ALA A 207 -4.14 3.28 8.81
C ALA A 207 -5.51 3.31 8.10
N PHE A 208 -5.52 3.05 6.80
CA PHE A 208 -6.72 3.00 5.98
C PHE A 208 -7.72 1.91 6.43
N ASP A 209 -7.25 0.68 6.64
CA ASP A 209 -8.09 -0.44 7.09
C ASP A 209 -8.23 -0.46 8.61
N ARG A 210 -7.49 0.37 9.35
CA ARG A 210 -7.29 0.30 10.81
C ARG A 210 -6.98 -1.14 11.24
N LEU A 211 -6.07 -1.77 10.54
CA LEU A 211 -5.80 -3.21 10.66
C LEU A 211 -4.31 -3.48 10.84
N ILE A 212 -3.99 -4.18 11.90
CA ILE A 212 -2.67 -4.74 12.18
C ILE A 212 -2.62 -6.15 11.61
N ARG A 213 -1.58 -6.43 10.81
CA ARG A 213 -1.28 -7.78 10.31
C ARG A 213 0.06 -8.23 10.86
N ILE A 214 0.07 -9.36 11.54
CA ILE A 214 1.27 -9.98 12.10
C ILE A 214 1.70 -11.13 11.20
N HIS A 215 3.00 -11.21 10.91
CA HIS A 215 3.52 -12.25 10.02
C HIS A 215 3.36 -13.64 10.64
N PRO A 216 2.84 -14.63 9.91
CA PRO A 216 2.54 -15.97 10.46
C PRO A 216 3.78 -16.76 10.87
N THR A 217 4.99 -16.34 10.48
CA THR A 217 6.25 -16.84 11.00
C THR A 217 6.36 -16.66 12.51
N LEU A 218 5.67 -15.69 13.11
CA LEU A 218 5.67 -15.48 14.56
C LEU A 218 4.78 -16.46 15.32
N ASP A 219 3.95 -17.25 14.64
CA ASP A 219 3.10 -18.25 15.26
C ASP A 219 3.83 -19.62 15.40
N GLN A 220 4.91 -19.63 16.15
CA GLN A 220 5.72 -20.83 16.39
C GLN A 220 6.05 -20.98 17.87
N ARG A 221 6.15 -22.26 18.34
CA ARG A 221 6.37 -22.61 19.76
C ARG A 221 7.65 -22.01 20.36
N TRP A 222 8.72 -21.86 19.56
CA TRP A 222 10.00 -21.35 20.03
C TRP A 222 10.05 -19.81 20.13
N ILE A 223 9.05 -19.11 19.59
CA ILE A 223 8.96 -17.67 19.65
C ILE A 223 8.26 -17.27 20.96
N PRO A 224 8.92 -16.48 21.80
CA PRO A 224 8.34 -16.15 23.10
C PRO A 224 7.20 -15.13 22.94
N ARG A 225 6.16 -15.29 23.77
CA ARG A 225 4.98 -14.42 23.74
C ARG A 225 5.32 -12.94 23.89
N TYR A 226 6.34 -12.60 24.70
CA TYR A 226 6.74 -11.21 24.90
C TYR A 226 7.28 -10.57 23.61
N PHE A 227 7.92 -11.35 22.74
CA PHE A 227 8.40 -10.84 21.46
C PHE A 227 7.24 -10.58 20.49
N VAL A 228 6.25 -11.46 20.43
CA VAL A 228 5.02 -11.21 19.66
C VAL A 228 4.30 -9.97 20.18
N ALA A 229 4.23 -9.81 21.53
CA ALA A 229 3.64 -8.61 22.15
C ALA A 229 4.42 -7.33 21.82
N TYR A 230 5.75 -7.40 21.74
CA TYR A 230 6.57 -6.27 21.29
C TYR A 230 6.25 -5.86 19.84
N VAL A 231 6.14 -6.83 18.93
CA VAL A 231 5.77 -6.54 17.52
C VAL A 231 4.36 -5.96 17.44
N VAL A 232 3.41 -6.48 18.21
CA VAL A 232 2.05 -5.92 18.30
C VAL A 232 2.08 -4.49 18.85
N TYR A 233 2.84 -4.23 19.91
CA TYR A 233 3.01 -2.89 20.48
C TYR A 233 3.59 -1.90 19.45
N HIS A 234 4.62 -2.30 18.70
CA HIS A 234 5.22 -1.53 17.63
C HIS A 234 4.18 -1.11 16.57
N GLU A 235 3.35 -2.05 16.10
CA GLU A 235 2.30 -1.75 15.13
C GLU A 235 1.17 -0.89 15.72
N MET A 236 0.91 -1.00 17.00
CA MET A 236 -0.06 -0.14 17.70
C MET A 236 0.47 1.29 17.86
N LEU A 237 1.77 1.48 18.05
CA LEU A 237 2.38 2.81 18.07
C LEU A 237 2.16 3.56 16.75
N HIS A 238 2.18 2.89 15.61
CA HIS A 238 1.83 3.50 14.32
C HIS A 238 0.40 4.06 14.26
N GLN A 239 -0.49 3.58 15.11
CA GLN A 239 -1.85 4.13 15.22
C GLN A 239 -1.87 5.45 15.99
N VAL A 240 -1.02 5.59 17.00
CA VAL A 240 -1.02 6.72 17.95
C VAL A 240 -0.02 7.78 17.54
N VAL A 241 1.19 7.37 17.20
CA VAL A 241 2.23 8.25 16.69
C VAL A 241 2.07 8.34 15.19
N SER A 242 1.22 9.27 14.75
CA SER A 242 1.13 9.60 13.33
C SER A 242 2.50 10.10 12.89
N GLY A 243 3.20 9.35 12.05
CA GLY A 243 4.33 9.87 11.29
C GLY A 243 3.89 11.15 10.60
N SER A 244 4.83 12.08 10.39
CA SER A 244 4.56 13.38 9.75
C SER A 244 3.54 13.20 8.64
N ARG A 245 2.36 13.81 8.81
CA ARG A 245 1.23 13.70 7.88
C ARG A 245 1.59 14.38 6.57
N GLY A 246 2.29 13.66 5.73
CA GLY A 246 2.69 14.14 4.42
C GLY A 246 2.96 12.95 3.51
N LEU A 247 2.70 13.10 2.23
CA LEU A 247 2.92 12.08 1.21
C LEU A 247 4.39 11.95 0.78
N GLY A 248 5.28 12.80 1.34
CA GLY A 248 6.72 12.74 1.11
C GLY A 248 7.33 11.47 1.70
N ARG A 249 8.65 11.43 1.78
CA ARG A 249 9.40 10.33 2.42
C ARG A 249 9.08 10.32 3.92
N VAL A 250 7.96 9.68 4.27
CA VAL A 250 7.45 9.62 5.64
C VAL A 250 8.47 8.87 6.48
N ASN A 251 9.03 9.55 7.47
CA ASN A 251 9.75 8.87 8.51
C ASN A 251 8.73 8.14 9.39
N LEU A 252 8.51 6.86 9.11
CA LEU A 252 7.55 6.03 9.85
C LEU A 252 7.92 5.87 11.32
N HIS A 253 9.16 6.18 11.70
CA HIS A 253 9.69 6.07 13.05
C HIS A 253 10.40 7.38 13.46
N PRO A 254 9.65 8.49 13.68
CA PRO A 254 10.20 9.73 14.17
C PRO A 254 10.85 9.54 15.57
N PRO A 255 11.61 10.51 16.07
CA PRO A 255 12.22 10.40 17.41
C PRO A 255 11.20 10.05 18.51
N GLU A 256 10.02 10.67 18.49
CA GLU A 256 8.93 10.38 19.43
C GLU A 256 8.50 8.90 19.38
N PHE A 257 8.39 8.31 18.19
CA PHE A 257 8.09 6.90 18.06
C PHE A 257 9.12 6.01 18.75
N LYS A 258 10.41 6.32 18.54
CA LYS A 258 11.50 5.54 19.12
C LYS A 258 11.56 5.67 20.64
N GLU A 259 11.23 6.84 21.19
CA GLU A 259 11.16 7.03 22.65
C GLU A 259 9.99 6.20 23.22
N ARG A 260 8.82 6.30 22.64
CA ARG A 260 7.66 5.47 23.06
C ARG A 260 7.89 3.98 22.88
N GLU A 261 8.62 3.57 21.85
CA GLU A 261 8.95 2.17 21.63
C GLU A 261 9.77 1.58 22.80
N LYS A 262 10.65 2.38 23.42
CA LYS A 262 11.44 2.01 24.59
C LYS A 262 10.60 1.85 25.87
N GLU A 263 9.41 2.42 25.92
CA GLU A 263 8.49 2.27 27.05
C GLU A 263 7.97 0.83 27.21
N PHE A 264 8.14 -0.01 26.16
CA PHE A 264 7.78 -1.42 26.27
C PHE A 264 8.62 -2.11 27.34
N ARG A 265 7.97 -2.65 28.38
CA ARG A 265 8.64 -3.21 29.57
C ARG A 265 9.80 -4.16 29.28
N GLN A 266 9.73 -4.89 28.18
CA GLN A 266 10.74 -5.89 27.79
C GLN A 266 11.45 -5.50 26.50
N TYR A 267 11.58 -4.18 26.23
CA TYR A 267 12.16 -3.66 25.00
C TYR A 267 13.55 -4.22 24.72
N ASP A 268 14.49 -4.06 25.64
CA ASP A 268 15.88 -4.51 25.44
C ASP A 268 15.95 -6.03 25.22
N ARG A 269 15.13 -6.77 25.95
CA ARG A 269 15.02 -8.21 25.79
C ARG A 269 14.46 -8.59 24.42
N ALA A 270 13.47 -7.87 23.92
CA ALA A 270 12.87 -8.12 22.62
C ALA A 270 13.84 -7.78 21.48
N VAL A 271 14.52 -6.64 21.55
CA VAL A 271 15.54 -6.22 20.58
C VAL A 271 16.73 -7.19 20.56
N THR A 272 17.19 -7.63 21.71
CA THR A 272 18.27 -8.61 21.83
C THR A 272 17.84 -9.95 21.24
N TRP A 273 16.62 -10.39 21.55
CA TRP A 273 16.07 -11.64 21.02
C TRP A 273 15.93 -11.58 19.49
N GLU A 274 15.44 -10.48 18.93
CA GLU A 274 15.33 -10.28 17.49
C GLU A 274 16.70 -10.42 16.81
N ARG A 275 17.71 -9.69 17.30
CA ARG A 275 19.08 -9.73 16.75
C ARG A 275 19.66 -11.14 16.75
N THR A 276 19.40 -11.90 17.80
CA THR A 276 19.94 -13.25 17.95
C THR A 276 19.24 -14.26 17.04
N HIS A 277 17.96 -14.04 16.71
CA HIS A 277 17.14 -15.03 16.03
C HIS A 277 16.69 -14.61 14.60
N ILE A 278 17.16 -13.47 14.11
CA ILE A 278 16.74 -12.93 12.79
C ILE A 278 17.01 -13.92 11.65
N ASP A 279 18.16 -14.59 11.65
CA ASP A 279 18.50 -15.56 10.63
C ASP A 279 17.56 -16.78 10.61
N ARG A 280 17.13 -17.20 11.79
CA ARG A 280 16.15 -18.28 11.93
C ARG A 280 14.75 -17.85 11.44
N LEU A 281 14.36 -16.61 11.73
CA LEU A 281 13.11 -16.02 11.24
C LEU A 281 13.08 -15.90 9.72
N LEU A 282 14.22 -15.57 9.10
CA LEU A 282 14.34 -15.44 7.64
C LEU A 282 14.21 -16.79 6.91
N ARG A 283 14.60 -17.88 7.57
CA ARG A 283 14.55 -19.25 7.01
C ARG A 283 13.23 -19.99 7.28
N SER A 284 12.35 -19.44 8.09
CA SER A 284 11.10 -20.10 8.56
C SER A 284 9.89 -19.86 7.64
#